data_b8edca4fa955de07c71882a49708e647
#
_entry.id   b8edca4fa955de07c71882a49708e647
#
_cell.length_a   1.000
_cell.length_b   1.000
_cell.length_c   1.000
_cell.angle_alpha   90.00
_cell.angle_beta   90.00
_cell.angle_gamma   90.00
#
_symmetry.space_group_name_H-M   'P 1'
#
loop_
_entity.id
_entity.type
_entity.pdbx_description
1 polymer ?
#
loop_
_entity_poly.entity_id
_entity_poly.type
_entity_poly.pdbx_seq_one_letter_code
_entity_poly.pdbx_strand_id
1 'polypeptide(L)'
;MPDSVLAASQYPVIILTSYNRTLKIGDTFYLAAFTSNGSIPTYKSTSSKIASVTSLGEITAKSPGTCKINVKSKKTEVSCKITVSKTKLVLSKKSVSIEHGENFRLDVKSSTKSQITYKSNKTSVAAVDDSGNITGCKPGDAIITIKADTSTALCKVKVKTPTVKLSHSSLSLYKNQSASIKCEVSSGLAPVWKSNKQSIVSVDENGLVTAHKHGSAVISATVDGVKKICSIEVKSPVIKLNHSSLKLKPGETKTLTASVSSGNASTWTSKKTSIATINQKGVVKAKKAGTTIITASEDGASASCTVTVTK
;
A
#
# COMPACT_ATOMS: atom_id res chain seq x y z
N MET A 1 38.93 91.18 14.86
CA MET A 1 39.23 89.75 15.09
C MET A 1 38.65 89.00 13.89
N PRO A 2 39.44 88.27 13.09
CA PRO A 2 38.87 87.52 11.98
C PRO A 2 38.18 86.25 12.52
N ASP A 3 36.92 86.15 12.15
CA ASP A 3 36.14 84.94 12.31
C ASP A 3 36.84 83.76 11.61
N SER A 4 37.41 82.86 12.36
CA SER A 4 37.87 81.56 11.81
C SER A 4 36.68 80.69 11.45
N VAL A 5 36.24 80.81 10.23
CA VAL A 5 35.33 79.83 9.61
C VAL A 5 36.10 78.52 9.63
N LEU A 6 35.74 77.64 10.55
CA LEU A 6 36.18 76.24 10.55
C LEU A 6 35.76 75.61 9.24
N ALA A 7 36.76 75.46 8.35
CA ALA A 7 36.53 74.76 7.09
C ALA A 7 35.90 73.36 7.36
N ALA A 8 34.65 73.19 6.94
CA ALA A 8 33.96 71.89 7.10
C ALA A 8 34.85 70.81 6.51
N SER A 9 35.20 69.83 7.33
CA SER A 9 36.10 68.73 6.99
C SER A 9 35.69 68.14 5.60
N GLN A 10 36.68 68.10 4.70
CA GLN A 10 36.49 67.52 3.36
C GLN A 10 36.14 66.04 3.39
N TYR A 11 36.28 65.41 4.57
CA TYR A 11 36.04 64.00 4.89
C TYR A 11 35.01 63.90 6.02
N PRO A 12 33.73 63.76 5.74
CA PRO A 12 32.72 63.57 6.77
C PRO A 12 32.92 62.25 7.53
N VAL A 13 32.70 62.26 8.84
CA VAL A 13 32.60 61.02 9.61
C VAL A 13 31.26 60.39 9.31
N ILE A 14 31.26 59.09 9.07
CA ILE A 14 30.03 58.27 8.86
C ILE A 14 29.93 57.29 10.03
N ILE A 15 28.81 57.35 10.76
CA ILE A 15 28.48 56.42 11.85
C ILE A 15 27.29 55.57 11.41
N LEU A 16 27.45 54.25 11.52
CA LEU A 16 26.39 53.27 11.18
C LEU A 16 25.71 52.81 12.45
N THR A 17 24.42 52.51 12.37
CA THR A 17 23.66 51.84 13.45
C THR A 17 24.14 50.40 13.70
N SER A 18 24.83 49.78 12.72
CA SER A 18 25.45 48.46 12.87
C SER A 18 26.63 48.31 11.91
N TYR A 19 27.70 47.63 12.32
CA TYR A 19 28.87 47.30 11.49
C TYR A 19 28.91 45.84 11.09
N ASN A 20 28.05 44.97 11.73
CA ASN A 20 27.84 43.62 11.34
C ASN A 20 26.43 43.19 11.71
N ARG A 21 25.81 42.34 10.87
CA ARG A 21 24.48 41.75 11.11
C ARG A 21 24.36 40.38 10.50
N THR A 22 23.77 39.45 11.28
CA THR A 22 23.36 38.15 10.76
C THR A 22 21.86 38.17 10.54
N LEU A 23 21.43 37.76 9.34
CA LEU A 23 20.04 37.73 8.89
C LEU A 23 19.69 36.32 8.39
N LYS A 24 18.41 35.96 8.40
CA LYS A 24 17.87 34.80 7.69
C LYS A 24 17.39 35.21 6.32
N ILE A 25 17.28 34.28 5.39
CA ILE A 25 16.69 34.54 4.07
C ILE A 25 15.27 35.12 4.25
N GLY A 26 14.99 36.21 3.55
CA GLY A 26 13.71 36.94 3.62
C GLY A 26 13.64 37.98 4.73
N ASP A 27 14.62 38.04 5.63
CA ASP A 27 14.66 39.11 6.65
C ASP A 27 15.01 40.46 6.01
N THR A 28 14.44 41.55 6.54
CA THR A 28 14.83 42.94 6.26
C THR A 28 15.50 43.54 7.47
N PHE A 29 16.43 44.48 7.22
CA PHE A 29 17.14 45.24 8.24
C PHE A 29 17.40 46.66 7.78
N TYR A 30 17.09 47.64 8.57
CA TYR A 30 17.33 49.05 8.26
C TYR A 30 18.68 49.52 8.80
N LEU A 31 19.64 49.79 7.90
CA LEU A 31 20.96 50.36 8.24
C LEU A 31 20.89 51.85 8.11
N ALA A 32 20.72 52.53 9.26
CA ALA A 32 20.84 54.01 9.26
C ALA A 32 22.31 54.43 9.32
N ALA A 33 22.61 55.51 8.62
CA ALA A 33 23.92 56.13 8.60
C ALA A 33 23.81 57.64 8.89
N PHE A 34 24.61 58.13 9.78
CA PHE A 34 24.72 59.56 10.16
C PHE A 34 26.03 60.13 9.63
N THR A 35 25.97 61.26 8.96
CA THR A 35 27.13 61.96 8.43
C THR A 35 27.34 63.26 9.19
N SER A 36 28.58 63.56 9.58
CA SER A 36 28.91 64.76 10.37
C SER A 36 28.65 66.07 9.66
N ASN A 37 28.49 66.03 8.32
CA ASN A 37 28.21 67.19 7.47
C ASN A 37 26.75 67.28 6.99
N GLY A 38 25.84 66.43 7.51
CA GLY A 38 24.42 66.40 7.11
C GLY A 38 24.14 65.89 5.67
N SER A 39 25.15 65.42 4.93
CA SER A 39 24.94 64.91 3.58
C SER A 39 24.23 63.57 3.60
N ILE A 40 23.37 63.30 2.64
CA ILE A 40 22.70 62.03 2.45
C ILE A 40 23.69 60.96 1.91
N PRO A 41 23.95 59.87 2.63
CA PRO A 41 24.87 58.84 2.14
C PRO A 41 24.24 57.98 1.04
N THR A 42 25.09 57.34 0.27
CA THR A 42 24.68 56.32 -0.73
C THR A 42 25.04 54.94 -0.23
N TYR A 43 24.18 53.97 -0.52
CA TYR A 43 24.33 52.57 -0.11
C TYR A 43 24.57 51.68 -1.32
N LYS A 44 25.53 50.75 -1.22
CA LYS A 44 25.81 49.77 -2.29
C LYS A 44 26.18 48.40 -1.67
N SER A 45 25.51 47.37 -2.09
CA SER A 45 25.90 46.01 -1.72
C SER A 45 27.04 45.51 -2.62
N THR A 46 28.03 44.84 -2.03
CA THR A 46 29.12 44.15 -2.77
C THR A 46 28.61 42.88 -3.42
N SER A 47 27.43 42.34 -2.99
CA SER A 47 26.74 41.22 -3.65
C SER A 47 25.23 41.28 -3.44
N SER A 48 24.53 41.90 -4.36
CA SER A 48 23.06 42.03 -4.34
C SER A 48 22.32 40.69 -4.45
N LYS A 49 23.02 39.60 -4.85
CA LYS A 49 22.51 38.23 -4.81
C LYS A 49 22.42 37.69 -3.38
N ILE A 50 23.33 38.11 -2.46
CA ILE A 50 23.33 37.70 -1.06
C ILE A 50 22.39 38.61 -0.28
N ALA A 51 22.61 39.94 -0.34
CA ALA A 51 21.72 40.93 0.25
C ALA A 51 21.67 42.17 -0.62
N SER A 52 20.48 42.65 -0.93
CA SER A 52 20.29 43.95 -1.62
C SER A 52 20.10 45.05 -0.59
N VAL A 53 20.34 46.31 -0.99
CA VAL A 53 20.08 47.50 -0.17
C VAL A 53 19.39 48.55 -1.05
N THR A 54 18.40 49.25 -0.48
CA THR A 54 17.73 50.40 -1.09
C THR A 54 18.53 51.67 -0.91
N SER A 55 18.17 52.75 -1.62
CA SER A 55 18.75 54.10 -1.45
C SER A 55 18.51 54.64 -0.01
N LEU A 56 17.53 54.13 0.70
CA LEU A 56 17.20 54.53 2.08
C LEU A 56 17.86 53.67 3.16
N GLY A 57 18.67 52.65 2.76
CA GLY A 57 19.39 51.81 3.71
C GLY A 57 18.63 50.55 4.18
N GLU A 58 17.47 50.23 3.57
CA GLU A 58 16.78 48.96 3.85
C GLU A 58 17.50 47.81 3.14
N ILE A 59 17.99 46.86 3.90
CA ILE A 59 18.71 45.68 3.46
C ILE A 59 17.72 44.49 3.45
N THR A 60 17.67 43.77 2.34
CA THR A 60 16.90 42.51 2.19
C THR A 60 17.85 41.33 1.98
N ALA A 61 17.79 40.33 2.86
CA ALA A 61 18.56 39.10 2.76
C ALA A 61 17.95 38.16 1.75
N LYS A 62 18.73 37.71 0.72
CA LYS A 62 18.22 36.92 -0.43
C LYS A 62 18.76 35.51 -0.51
N SER A 63 20.07 35.32 -0.29
CA SER A 63 20.68 33.99 -0.36
C SER A 63 21.81 33.86 0.66
N PRO A 64 22.13 32.60 1.09
CA PRO A 64 23.18 32.37 2.09
C PRO A 64 24.54 32.89 1.59
N GLY A 65 25.28 33.45 2.53
CA GLY A 65 26.62 33.98 2.25
C GLY A 65 26.95 35.21 3.06
N THR A 66 28.05 35.86 2.70
CA THR A 66 28.49 37.11 3.33
C THR A 66 28.75 38.16 2.28
N CYS A 67 28.26 39.38 2.51
CA CYS A 67 28.56 40.54 1.70
C CYS A 67 28.79 41.78 2.60
N LYS A 68 29.24 42.89 2.01
CA LYS A 68 29.32 44.17 2.70
C LYS A 68 28.31 45.14 2.08
N ILE A 69 27.69 45.94 2.90
CA ILE A 69 26.95 47.11 2.45
C ILE A 69 27.88 48.31 2.67
N ASN A 70 28.37 48.86 1.57
CA ASN A 70 29.20 50.04 1.57
C ASN A 70 28.32 51.28 1.65
N VAL A 71 28.64 52.17 2.58
CA VAL A 71 27.95 53.43 2.80
C VAL A 71 28.95 54.57 2.52
N LYS A 72 28.65 55.39 1.54
CA LYS A 72 29.58 56.43 1.07
C LYS A 72 28.95 57.81 1.14
N SER A 73 29.72 58.74 1.64
CA SER A 73 29.44 60.16 1.58
C SER A 73 30.71 60.91 1.17
N LYS A 74 30.65 61.63 0.06
CA LYS A 74 31.81 62.28 -0.57
C LYS A 74 32.98 61.27 -0.74
N LYS A 75 34.13 61.52 -0.12
CA LYS A 75 35.36 60.69 -0.20
C LYS A 75 35.44 59.64 0.93
N THR A 76 34.52 59.65 1.91
CA THR A 76 34.52 58.72 3.02
C THR A 76 33.60 57.52 2.71
N GLU A 77 34.09 56.32 3.01
CA GLU A 77 33.34 55.06 2.89
C GLU A 77 33.52 54.20 4.12
N VAL A 78 32.41 53.67 4.64
CA VAL A 78 32.39 52.70 5.72
C VAL A 78 31.51 51.51 5.32
N SER A 79 31.67 50.39 5.94
CA SER A 79 30.86 49.19 5.55
C SER A 79 30.27 48.48 6.73
N CYS A 80 29.08 47.92 6.50
CA CYS A 80 28.43 46.97 7.37
C CYS A 80 28.55 45.56 6.78
N LYS A 81 29.09 44.59 7.54
CA LYS A 81 29.15 43.17 7.13
C LYS A 81 27.79 42.52 7.36
N ILE A 82 27.20 41.97 6.28
CA ILE A 82 25.97 41.21 6.34
C ILE A 82 26.30 39.73 6.11
N THR A 83 25.86 38.88 7.05
CA THR A 83 25.92 37.42 6.92
C THR A 83 24.49 36.88 6.80
N VAL A 84 24.16 36.23 5.71
CA VAL A 84 22.88 35.56 5.54
C VAL A 84 23.07 34.09 5.85
N SER A 85 22.38 33.60 6.87
CA SER A 85 22.46 32.20 7.31
C SER A 85 21.74 31.26 6.35
N LYS A 86 22.28 30.04 6.19
CA LYS A 86 21.57 28.96 5.51
C LYS A 86 20.28 28.60 6.26
N THR A 87 19.23 28.28 5.52
CA THR A 87 17.98 27.75 6.07
C THR A 87 18.28 26.44 6.79
N LYS A 88 17.84 26.31 8.03
CA LYS A 88 17.92 25.06 8.79
C LYS A 88 16.58 24.35 8.72
N LEU A 89 16.58 23.09 8.24
CA LEU A 89 15.44 22.18 8.21
C LEU A 89 15.60 21.15 9.33
N VAL A 90 14.58 20.99 10.16
CA VAL A 90 14.52 19.98 11.22
C VAL A 90 13.29 19.12 10.99
N LEU A 91 13.50 17.84 10.73
CA LEU A 91 12.44 16.86 10.49
C LEU A 91 12.01 16.21 11.81
N SER A 92 10.70 15.93 11.97
CA SER A 92 10.18 15.14 13.09
C SER A 92 10.75 13.72 13.11
N LYS A 93 10.98 13.14 11.93
CA LYS A 93 11.63 11.84 11.71
C LYS A 93 12.58 11.87 10.53
N LYS A 94 13.75 11.25 10.66
CA LYS A 94 14.71 11.04 9.56
C LYS A 94 14.48 9.70 8.83
N SER A 95 13.73 8.80 9.47
CA SER A 95 13.30 7.54 8.90
C SER A 95 11.95 7.14 9.47
N VAL A 96 11.09 6.54 8.64
CA VAL A 96 9.80 5.99 9.01
C VAL A 96 9.62 4.60 8.39
N SER A 97 8.86 3.76 9.07
CA SER A 97 8.48 2.44 8.55
C SER A 97 6.98 2.31 8.66
N ILE A 98 6.30 2.18 7.53
CA ILE A 98 4.84 2.17 7.37
C ILE A 98 4.39 0.95 6.58
N GLU A 99 3.11 0.60 6.70
CA GLU A 99 2.48 -0.43 5.87
C GLU A 99 1.97 0.17 4.55
N HIS A 100 1.63 -0.68 3.58
CA HIS A 100 0.91 -0.26 2.38
C HIS A 100 -0.47 0.31 2.77
N GLY A 101 -0.82 1.47 2.25
CA GLY A 101 -2.05 2.21 2.57
C GLY A 101 -1.96 3.08 3.82
N GLU A 102 -0.92 2.92 4.65
CA GLU A 102 -0.71 3.74 5.84
C GLU A 102 -0.21 5.14 5.47
N ASN A 103 -0.71 6.15 6.19
CA ASN A 103 -0.30 7.54 6.05
C ASN A 103 0.54 7.98 7.25
N PHE A 104 1.62 8.70 6.98
CA PHE A 104 2.48 9.31 7.99
C PHE A 104 2.71 10.79 7.66
N ARG A 105 2.41 11.69 8.61
CA ARG A 105 2.71 13.11 8.46
C ARG A 105 4.13 13.42 8.91
N LEU A 106 4.94 13.93 7.99
CA LEU A 106 6.30 14.39 8.27
C LEU A 106 6.27 15.88 8.61
N ASP A 107 6.36 16.20 9.90
CA ASP A 107 6.47 17.59 10.34
C ASP A 107 7.88 18.12 10.11
N VAL A 108 7.96 19.32 9.53
CA VAL A 108 9.20 20.00 9.18
C VAL A 108 9.21 21.39 9.80
N LYS A 109 10.23 21.68 10.61
CA LYS A 109 10.48 23.04 11.11
C LYS A 109 11.56 23.70 10.25
N SER A 110 11.26 24.85 9.68
CA SER A 110 12.20 25.69 8.95
C SER A 110 12.61 26.90 9.80
N SER A 111 13.88 27.29 9.71
CA SER A 111 14.37 28.53 10.34
C SER A 111 13.95 29.80 9.58
N THR A 112 13.40 29.66 8.37
CA THR A 112 12.88 30.74 7.52
C THR A 112 11.40 30.50 7.20
N LYS A 113 10.70 31.53 6.71
CA LYS A 113 9.31 31.43 6.23
C LYS A 113 9.19 30.96 4.79
N SER A 114 10.29 30.54 4.19
CA SER A 114 10.33 30.08 2.79
C SER A 114 9.49 28.83 2.61
N GLN A 115 8.88 28.69 1.42
CA GLN A 115 8.07 27.55 1.07
C GLN A 115 8.89 26.25 1.16
N ILE A 116 8.30 25.23 1.78
CA ILE A 116 8.87 23.90 1.85
C ILE A 116 8.25 23.07 0.74
N THR A 117 9.09 22.32 0.01
CA THR A 117 8.67 21.39 -1.03
C THR A 117 9.11 19.98 -0.70
N TYR A 118 8.29 19.00 -1.10
CA TYR A 118 8.50 17.58 -0.84
C TYR A 118 8.58 16.83 -2.17
N LYS A 119 9.47 15.85 -2.27
CA LYS A 119 9.58 14.99 -3.45
C LYS A 119 10.02 13.59 -3.06
N SER A 120 9.26 12.59 -3.51
CA SER A 120 9.67 11.18 -3.41
C SER A 120 10.55 10.82 -4.62
N ASN A 121 11.60 10.03 -4.38
CA ASN A 121 12.42 9.44 -5.45
C ASN A 121 11.77 8.20 -6.08
N LYS A 122 10.77 7.57 -5.37
CA LYS A 122 10.03 6.39 -5.83
C LYS A 122 8.56 6.48 -5.40
N THR A 123 7.75 7.20 -6.15
CA THR A 123 6.32 7.41 -5.85
C THR A 123 5.51 6.11 -5.86
N SER A 124 5.96 5.08 -6.60
CA SER A 124 5.36 3.75 -6.59
C SER A 124 5.57 2.98 -5.28
N VAL A 125 6.55 3.38 -4.44
CA VAL A 125 6.81 2.79 -3.13
C VAL A 125 6.18 3.68 -2.05
N ALA A 126 6.50 4.97 -2.04
CA ALA A 126 5.93 5.94 -1.12
C ALA A 126 5.68 7.27 -1.84
N ALA A 127 4.47 7.75 -1.83
CA ALA A 127 4.08 9.07 -2.31
C ALA A 127 4.19 10.10 -1.18
N VAL A 128 4.32 11.37 -1.53
CA VAL A 128 4.27 12.49 -0.58
C VAL A 128 3.52 13.65 -1.22
N ASP A 129 2.64 14.32 -0.47
CA ASP A 129 1.93 15.52 -0.89
C ASP A 129 2.69 16.81 -0.49
N ASP A 130 2.16 17.97 -0.95
CA ASP A 130 2.73 19.28 -0.65
C ASP A 130 2.60 19.68 0.83
N SER A 131 1.83 18.94 1.62
CA SER A 131 1.66 19.13 3.06
C SER A 131 2.58 18.24 3.89
N GLY A 132 3.37 17.36 3.24
CA GLY A 132 4.29 16.43 3.89
C GLY A 132 3.62 15.15 4.40
N ASN A 133 2.41 14.80 3.94
CA ASN A 133 1.80 13.51 4.21
C ASN A 133 2.41 12.47 3.28
N ILE A 134 3.00 11.44 3.87
CA ILE A 134 3.63 10.31 3.18
C ILE A 134 2.67 9.14 3.21
N THR A 135 2.36 8.58 2.03
CA THR A 135 1.49 7.40 1.87
C THR A 135 2.31 6.22 1.38
N GLY A 136 2.24 5.07 2.08
CA GLY A 136 2.82 3.81 1.64
C GLY A 136 2.02 3.22 0.47
N CYS A 137 2.68 2.99 -0.69
CA CYS A 137 2.01 2.52 -1.91
C CYS A 137 2.36 1.07 -2.26
N LYS A 138 3.58 0.61 -1.95
CA LYS A 138 4.06 -0.74 -2.26
C LYS A 138 5.28 -1.08 -1.40
N PRO A 139 5.47 -2.33 -0.98
CA PRO A 139 6.66 -2.73 -0.24
C PRO A 139 7.96 -2.32 -0.92
N GLY A 140 8.90 -1.77 -0.14
CA GLY A 140 10.20 -1.30 -0.62
C GLY A 140 10.72 -0.10 0.14
N ASP A 141 11.78 0.51 -0.40
CA ASP A 141 12.44 1.67 0.17
C ASP A 141 12.33 2.87 -0.76
N ALA A 142 12.01 4.04 -0.20
CA ALA A 142 11.98 5.34 -0.86
C ALA A 142 12.68 6.39 -0.01
N ILE A 143 13.04 7.51 -0.64
CA ILE A 143 13.60 8.69 0.03
C ILE A 143 12.73 9.89 -0.32
N ILE A 144 12.22 10.55 0.71
CA ILE A 144 11.55 11.83 0.58
C ILE A 144 12.60 12.92 0.75
N THR A 145 12.72 13.75 -0.28
CA THR A 145 13.58 14.94 -0.31
C THR A 145 12.75 16.15 0.06
N ILE A 146 13.16 16.88 1.08
CA ILE A 146 12.56 18.11 1.58
C ILE A 146 13.47 19.26 1.22
N LYS A 147 12.96 20.31 0.57
CA LYS A 147 13.74 21.50 0.20
C LYS A 147 13.06 22.78 0.68
N ALA A 148 13.88 23.70 1.17
CA ALA A 148 13.51 25.10 1.38
C ALA A 148 14.73 25.95 1.06
N ASP A 149 14.57 26.97 0.21
CA ASP A 149 15.67 27.77 -0.36
C ASP A 149 16.74 26.87 -1.00
N THR A 150 17.98 26.96 -0.54
CA THR A 150 19.11 26.12 -0.98
C THR A 150 19.35 24.90 -0.09
N SER A 151 18.53 24.75 0.96
CA SER A 151 18.72 23.68 1.95
C SER A 151 17.88 22.46 1.61
N THR A 152 18.44 21.28 1.88
CA THR A 152 17.83 19.99 1.62
C THR A 152 17.94 19.12 2.86
N ALA A 153 16.87 18.41 3.18
CA ALA A 153 16.82 17.34 4.18
C ALA A 153 16.20 16.07 3.56
N LEU A 154 16.54 14.91 4.13
CA LEU A 154 16.09 13.62 3.62
C LEU A 154 15.39 12.84 4.72
N CYS A 155 14.27 12.20 4.37
CA CYS A 155 13.59 11.21 5.19
C CYS A 155 13.57 9.87 4.45
N LYS A 156 14.12 8.82 5.07
CA LYS A 156 14.04 7.45 4.54
C LYS A 156 12.68 6.85 4.88
N VAL A 157 12.02 6.26 3.90
CA VAL A 157 10.73 5.60 4.08
C VAL A 157 10.88 4.14 3.70
N LYS A 158 10.53 3.25 4.62
CA LYS A 158 10.40 1.82 4.36
C LYS A 158 8.93 1.44 4.40
N VAL A 159 8.37 1.01 3.28
CA VAL A 159 7.07 0.36 3.23
C VAL A 159 7.30 -1.13 3.45
N LYS A 160 6.71 -1.67 4.52
CA LYS A 160 6.93 -3.05 4.96
C LYS A 160 6.28 -4.03 3.99
N THR A 161 6.91 -5.19 3.83
CA THR A 161 6.26 -6.36 3.22
C THR A 161 5.22 -6.89 4.20
N PRO A 162 3.94 -7.08 3.80
CA PRO A 162 2.91 -7.52 4.72
C PRO A 162 3.16 -8.96 5.20
N THR A 163 2.72 -9.26 6.42
CA THR A 163 2.56 -10.65 6.87
C THR A 163 1.19 -11.13 6.45
N VAL A 164 1.13 -12.34 5.86
CA VAL A 164 -0.11 -12.99 5.40
C VAL A 164 -0.24 -14.33 6.09
N LYS A 165 -1.38 -14.58 6.77
CA LYS A 165 -1.67 -15.84 7.46
C LYS A 165 -3.04 -16.36 7.01
N LEU A 166 -3.13 -17.66 6.72
CA LEU A 166 -4.39 -18.34 6.44
C LEU A 166 -4.84 -19.12 7.69
N SER A 167 -6.16 -19.20 7.91
CA SER A 167 -6.75 -19.99 8.98
C SER A 167 -6.52 -21.50 8.84
N HIS A 168 -6.28 -21.96 7.59
CA HIS A 168 -6.07 -23.36 7.25
C HIS A 168 -4.94 -23.51 6.24
N SER A 169 -4.07 -24.48 6.44
CA SER A 169 -3.04 -24.92 5.47
C SER A 169 -3.58 -26.04 4.56
N SER A 170 -4.58 -26.78 5.03
CA SER A 170 -5.29 -27.82 4.27
C SER A 170 -6.73 -27.96 4.75
N LEU A 171 -7.62 -28.42 3.84
CA LEU A 171 -9.01 -28.76 4.10
C LEU A 171 -9.37 -30.02 3.32
N SER A 172 -10.33 -30.77 3.86
CA SER A 172 -10.89 -31.95 3.21
C SER A 172 -12.40 -31.82 3.15
N LEU A 173 -12.96 -31.90 1.93
CA LEU A 173 -14.36 -31.66 1.63
C LEU A 173 -14.92 -32.82 0.80
N TYR A 174 -16.23 -32.95 0.76
CA TYR A 174 -16.93 -33.68 -0.29
C TYR A 174 -17.52 -32.72 -1.30
N LYS A 175 -17.86 -33.20 -2.48
CA LYS A 175 -18.59 -32.44 -3.51
C LYS A 175 -19.81 -31.73 -2.92
N ASN A 176 -20.07 -30.49 -3.36
CA ASN A 176 -21.11 -29.55 -2.89
C ASN A 176 -20.91 -29.00 -1.47
N GLN A 177 -19.84 -29.36 -0.78
CA GLN A 177 -19.50 -28.72 0.48
C GLN A 177 -18.70 -27.43 0.25
N SER A 178 -18.89 -26.47 1.17
CA SER A 178 -18.15 -25.22 1.19
C SER A 178 -17.50 -25.00 2.54
N ALA A 179 -16.38 -24.26 2.56
CA ALA A 179 -15.67 -23.87 3.76
C ALA A 179 -15.08 -22.48 3.58
N SER A 180 -14.95 -21.70 4.67
CA SER A 180 -14.34 -20.37 4.61
C SER A 180 -12.89 -20.44 5.07
N ILE A 181 -11.97 -19.88 4.25
CA ILE A 181 -10.57 -19.68 4.58
C ILE A 181 -10.39 -18.21 4.94
N LYS A 182 -10.17 -17.90 6.22
CA LYS A 182 -9.85 -16.55 6.66
C LYS A 182 -8.40 -16.23 6.32
N CYS A 183 -8.14 -14.99 5.89
CA CYS A 183 -6.81 -14.46 5.61
C CYS A 183 -6.56 -13.23 6.48
N GLU A 184 -5.55 -13.29 7.34
CA GLU A 184 -5.09 -12.15 8.14
C GLU A 184 -3.90 -11.51 7.45
N VAL A 185 -3.97 -10.20 7.24
CA VAL A 185 -2.95 -9.40 6.54
C VAL A 185 -2.57 -8.21 7.41
N SER A 186 -1.27 -8.02 7.70
CA SER A 186 -0.81 -6.94 8.59
C SER A 186 -1.15 -5.53 8.06
N SER A 187 -1.16 -5.34 6.75
CA SER A 187 -1.53 -4.07 6.12
C SER A 187 -3.04 -3.82 6.04
N GLY A 188 -3.88 -4.81 6.42
CA GLY A 188 -5.34 -4.71 6.30
C GLY A 188 -5.88 -4.79 4.87
N LEU A 189 -5.01 -4.97 3.87
CA LEU A 189 -5.42 -5.09 2.47
C LEU A 189 -6.11 -6.42 2.21
N ALA A 190 -7.13 -6.40 1.35
CA ALA A 190 -7.81 -7.61 0.91
C ALA A 190 -6.88 -8.48 0.04
N PRO A 191 -6.84 -9.81 0.26
CA PRO A 191 -6.06 -10.72 -0.56
C PRO A 191 -6.74 -10.97 -1.91
N VAL A 192 -5.92 -11.21 -2.94
CA VAL A 192 -6.40 -11.75 -4.22
C VAL A 192 -6.40 -13.27 -4.11
N TRP A 193 -7.59 -13.85 -4.16
CA TRP A 193 -7.82 -15.29 -4.10
C TRP A 193 -7.75 -15.94 -5.48
N LYS A 194 -7.17 -17.14 -5.56
CA LYS A 194 -7.13 -17.92 -6.80
C LYS A 194 -7.09 -19.42 -6.52
N SER A 195 -7.90 -20.18 -7.25
CA SER A 195 -7.80 -21.63 -7.34
C SER A 195 -6.96 -22.02 -8.57
N ASN A 196 -6.08 -23.01 -8.42
CA ASN A 196 -5.34 -23.58 -9.55
C ASN A 196 -6.17 -24.56 -10.40
N LYS A 197 -7.33 -25.05 -9.84
CA LYS A 197 -8.26 -25.96 -10.52
C LYS A 197 -9.70 -25.63 -10.15
N GLN A 198 -10.28 -24.61 -10.75
CA GLN A 198 -11.63 -24.13 -10.45
C GLN A 198 -12.73 -25.18 -10.70
N SER A 199 -12.51 -26.13 -11.63
CA SER A 199 -13.45 -27.25 -11.87
C SER A 199 -13.51 -28.26 -10.72
N ILE A 200 -12.51 -28.28 -9.84
CA ILE A 200 -12.46 -29.12 -8.63
C ILE A 200 -12.94 -28.33 -7.43
N VAL A 201 -12.33 -27.15 -7.20
CA VAL A 201 -12.67 -26.24 -6.12
C VAL A 201 -12.59 -24.81 -6.63
N SER A 202 -13.68 -24.05 -6.51
CA SER A 202 -13.68 -22.60 -6.71
C SER A 202 -13.42 -21.87 -5.38
N VAL A 203 -13.01 -20.61 -5.49
CA VAL A 203 -12.89 -19.68 -4.34
C VAL A 203 -13.43 -18.32 -4.77
N ASP A 204 -14.18 -17.66 -3.88
CA ASP A 204 -14.67 -16.30 -4.09
C ASP A 204 -13.72 -15.25 -3.50
N GLU A 205 -14.08 -13.98 -3.64
CA GLU A 205 -13.31 -12.83 -3.12
C GLU A 205 -13.22 -12.77 -1.59
N ASN A 206 -14.12 -13.48 -0.87
CA ASN A 206 -14.17 -13.53 0.59
C ASN A 206 -13.44 -14.76 1.16
N GLY A 207 -12.87 -15.62 0.29
CA GLY A 207 -12.17 -16.84 0.69
C GLY A 207 -13.11 -18.01 0.97
N LEU A 208 -14.39 -17.95 0.54
CA LEU A 208 -15.30 -19.09 0.58
C LEU A 208 -14.92 -20.05 -0.56
N VAL A 209 -14.49 -21.25 -0.20
CA VAL A 209 -14.19 -22.33 -1.14
C VAL A 209 -15.40 -23.26 -1.31
N THR A 210 -15.67 -23.68 -2.55
CA THR A 210 -16.76 -24.61 -2.90
C THR A 210 -16.22 -25.78 -3.70
N ALA A 211 -16.49 -27.00 -3.25
CA ALA A 211 -16.07 -28.24 -3.88
C ALA A 211 -17.06 -28.66 -4.96
N HIS A 212 -16.58 -28.92 -6.19
CA HIS A 212 -17.42 -29.29 -7.36
C HIS A 212 -17.26 -30.76 -7.79
N LYS A 213 -16.06 -31.33 -7.60
CA LYS A 213 -15.73 -32.69 -8.04
C LYS A 213 -14.59 -33.24 -7.20
N HIS A 214 -14.55 -34.56 -6.98
CA HIS A 214 -13.43 -35.23 -6.32
C HIS A 214 -12.08 -34.93 -7.00
N GLY A 215 -11.04 -34.83 -6.19
CA GLY A 215 -9.69 -34.50 -6.61
C GLY A 215 -8.99 -33.49 -5.70
N SER A 216 -7.86 -32.95 -6.13
CA SER A 216 -7.08 -31.99 -5.34
C SER A 216 -6.92 -30.67 -6.06
N ALA A 217 -7.05 -29.58 -5.33
CA ALA A 217 -6.80 -28.23 -5.77
C ALA A 217 -5.99 -27.44 -4.72
N VAL A 218 -5.33 -26.35 -5.15
CA VAL A 218 -4.63 -25.44 -4.29
C VAL A 218 -5.26 -24.07 -4.40
N ILE A 219 -5.71 -23.54 -3.28
CA ILE A 219 -6.18 -22.17 -3.15
C ILE A 219 -5.01 -21.31 -2.71
N SER A 220 -4.87 -20.14 -3.32
CA SER A 220 -3.85 -19.15 -2.96
C SER A 220 -4.47 -17.80 -2.64
N ALA A 221 -3.96 -17.15 -1.60
CA ALA A 221 -4.18 -15.74 -1.27
C ALA A 221 -2.89 -14.95 -1.49
N THR A 222 -2.97 -13.82 -2.19
CA THR A 222 -1.79 -13.01 -2.53
C THR A 222 -2.06 -11.55 -2.18
N VAL A 223 -1.11 -10.92 -1.44
CA VAL A 223 -1.12 -9.49 -1.10
C VAL A 223 0.29 -8.96 -1.30
N ASP A 224 0.47 -7.91 -2.09
CA ASP A 224 1.77 -7.26 -2.35
C ASP A 224 2.89 -8.24 -2.72
N GLY A 225 2.57 -9.28 -3.52
CA GLY A 225 3.52 -10.31 -3.92
C GLY A 225 3.74 -11.42 -2.88
N VAL A 226 3.24 -11.27 -1.64
CA VAL A 226 3.27 -12.34 -0.63
C VAL A 226 2.14 -13.32 -0.88
N LYS A 227 2.48 -14.57 -1.18
CA LYS A 227 1.54 -15.64 -1.48
C LYS A 227 1.50 -16.67 -0.36
N LYS A 228 0.29 -17.03 0.09
CA LYS A 228 0.03 -18.18 0.96
C LYS A 228 -0.93 -19.13 0.28
N ILE A 229 -0.83 -20.41 0.62
CA ILE A 229 -1.62 -21.48 -0.01
C ILE A 229 -2.32 -22.33 1.02
N CYS A 230 -3.48 -22.87 0.62
CA CYS A 230 -4.22 -23.90 1.31
C CYS A 230 -4.49 -25.04 0.32
N SER A 231 -4.13 -26.27 0.69
CA SER A 231 -4.39 -27.47 -0.12
C SER A 231 -5.79 -28.00 0.17
N ILE A 232 -6.59 -28.23 -0.88
CA ILE A 232 -7.94 -28.77 -0.72
C ILE A 232 -7.97 -30.16 -1.35
N GLU A 233 -8.44 -31.13 -0.57
CA GLU A 233 -8.78 -32.46 -1.02
C GLU A 233 -10.29 -32.60 -1.08
N VAL A 234 -10.85 -32.82 -2.25
CA VAL A 234 -12.25 -33.23 -2.39
C VAL A 234 -12.28 -34.76 -2.48
N LYS A 235 -12.76 -35.38 -1.40
CA LYS A 235 -12.79 -36.85 -1.24
C LYS A 235 -13.77 -37.48 -2.22
N SER A 236 -13.39 -38.62 -2.78
CA SER A 236 -14.34 -39.51 -3.44
C SER A 236 -15.25 -40.14 -2.38
N PRO A 237 -16.58 -40.17 -2.61
CA PRO A 237 -17.51 -40.76 -1.64
C PRO A 237 -17.42 -42.28 -1.64
N VAL A 238 -17.85 -42.87 -0.53
CA VAL A 238 -18.07 -44.31 -0.40
C VAL A 238 -19.57 -44.55 -0.46
N ILE A 239 -19.99 -45.45 -1.36
CA ILE A 239 -21.41 -45.84 -1.52
C ILE A 239 -21.61 -47.25 -1.00
N LYS A 240 -22.60 -47.45 -0.12
CA LYS A 240 -23.02 -48.75 0.40
C LYS A 240 -24.49 -48.97 0.07
N LEU A 241 -24.82 -50.12 -0.49
CA LEU A 241 -26.20 -50.51 -0.82
C LEU A 241 -26.73 -51.42 0.31
N ASN A 242 -28.06 -51.36 0.58
CA ASN A 242 -28.71 -52.24 1.51
C ASN A 242 -28.80 -53.71 1.01
N HIS A 243 -28.68 -53.96 -0.29
CA HIS A 243 -28.64 -55.28 -0.91
C HIS A 243 -27.59 -55.34 -2.01
N SER A 244 -26.76 -56.39 -2.05
CA SER A 244 -25.81 -56.68 -3.11
C SER A 244 -26.46 -57.55 -4.24
N SER A 245 -27.56 -58.21 -3.93
CA SER A 245 -28.35 -58.97 -4.88
C SER A 245 -29.84 -58.99 -4.52
N LEU A 246 -30.71 -59.09 -5.52
CA LEU A 246 -32.16 -59.25 -5.41
C LEU A 246 -32.65 -60.35 -6.33
N LYS A 247 -33.61 -61.14 -5.85
CA LYS A 247 -34.41 -62.07 -6.65
C LYS A 247 -35.85 -61.60 -6.66
N LEU A 248 -36.44 -61.38 -7.85
CA LEU A 248 -37.78 -60.84 -8.02
C LEU A 248 -38.53 -61.63 -9.07
N LYS A 249 -39.87 -61.66 -9.01
CA LYS A 249 -40.75 -62.14 -10.09
C LYS A 249 -41.14 -60.97 -11.01
N PRO A 250 -41.51 -61.22 -12.27
CA PRO A 250 -42.01 -60.16 -13.16
C PRO A 250 -43.19 -59.42 -12.53
N GLY A 251 -43.13 -58.07 -12.58
CA GLY A 251 -44.08 -57.14 -11.97
C GLY A 251 -43.77 -56.74 -10.52
N GLU A 252 -42.93 -57.48 -9.80
CA GLU A 252 -42.56 -57.15 -8.43
C GLU A 252 -41.68 -55.89 -8.38
N THR A 253 -41.77 -55.21 -7.25
CA THR A 253 -40.95 -54.03 -6.92
C THR A 253 -40.19 -54.22 -5.62
N LYS A 254 -38.98 -53.68 -5.52
CA LYS A 254 -38.16 -53.64 -4.29
C LYS A 254 -37.38 -52.34 -4.25
N THR A 255 -37.29 -51.76 -3.06
CA THR A 255 -36.50 -50.54 -2.88
C THR A 255 -35.04 -50.85 -2.51
N LEU A 256 -34.10 -50.36 -3.32
CA LEU A 256 -32.69 -50.25 -2.99
C LEU A 256 -32.42 -48.90 -2.35
N THR A 257 -31.68 -48.90 -1.27
CA THR A 257 -31.17 -47.67 -0.61
C THR A 257 -29.67 -47.63 -0.73
N ALA A 258 -29.14 -46.45 -1.00
CA ALA A 258 -27.72 -46.16 -1.03
C ALA A 258 -27.36 -45.19 0.13
N SER A 259 -26.43 -45.61 0.99
CA SER A 259 -25.78 -44.72 1.96
C SER A 259 -24.51 -44.19 1.33
N VAL A 260 -24.43 -42.87 1.19
CA VAL A 260 -23.29 -42.15 0.58
C VAL A 260 -22.56 -41.33 1.61
N SER A 261 -21.24 -41.53 1.77
CA SER A 261 -20.45 -40.87 2.80
C SER A 261 -20.40 -39.35 2.68
N SER A 262 -20.65 -38.79 1.48
CA SER A 262 -20.77 -37.33 1.23
C SER A 262 -22.10 -36.74 1.71
N GLY A 263 -23.12 -37.56 1.98
CA GLY A 263 -24.50 -37.12 2.22
C GLY A 263 -25.25 -36.71 0.94
N ASN A 264 -24.60 -36.70 -0.22
CA ASN A 264 -25.25 -36.37 -1.51
C ASN A 264 -26.13 -37.52 -1.98
N ALA A 265 -27.14 -37.19 -2.76
CA ALA A 265 -27.97 -38.19 -3.42
C ALA A 265 -27.19 -38.94 -4.53
N SER A 266 -27.37 -40.26 -4.61
CA SER A 266 -26.84 -41.04 -5.72
C SER A 266 -27.78 -41.04 -6.93
N THR A 267 -27.19 -41.15 -8.11
CA THR A 267 -27.93 -41.41 -9.33
C THR A 267 -28.04 -42.91 -9.57
N TRP A 268 -29.20 -43.38 -10.03
CA TRP A 268 -29.48 -44.78 -10.26
C TRP A 268 -29.57 -45.10 -11.75
N THR A 269 -28.96 -46.23 -12.14
CA THR A 269 -29.02 -46.74 -13.52
C THR A 269 -29.25 -48.24 -13.54
N SER A 270 -29.87 -48.72 -14.58
CA SER A 270 -30.00 -50.15 -14.85
C SER A 270 -29.30 -50.50 -16.19
N LYS A 271 -28.44 -51.52 -16.17
CA LYS A 271 -27.69 -51.96 -17.35
C LYS A 271 -28.60 -52.54 -18.45
N LYS A 272 -29.71 -53.24 -18.05
CA LYS A 272 -30.69 -53.82 -18.98
C LYS A 272 -32.09 -53.44 -18.52
N THR A 273 -32.62 -52.33 -18.98
CA THR A 273 -33.95 -51.83 -18.63
C THR A 273 -35.13 -52.66 -19.12
N SER A 274 -34.87 -53.59 -20.04
CA SER A 274 -35.84 -54.61 -20.48
C SER A 274 -36.07 -55.69 -19.40
N ILE A 275 -35.10 -55.95 -18.50
CA ILE A 275 -35.19 -56.97 -17.43
C ILE A 275 -35.73 -56.32 -16.14
N ALA A 276 -35.12 -55.22 -15.70
CA ALA A 276 -35.60 -54.43 -14.58
C ALA A 276 -35.24 -52.95 -14.75
N THR A 277 -36.10 -52.06 -14.29
CA THR A 277 -35.86 -50.61 -14.22
C THR A 277 -35.69 -50.18 -12.79
N ILE A 278 -35.05 -49.03 -12.59
CA ILE A 278 -34.95 -48.34 -11.30
C ILE A 278 -35.27 -46.86 -11.49
N ASN A 279 -35.96 -46.24 -10.55
CA ASN A 279 -36.20 -44.80 -10.54
C ASN A 279 -35.21 -44.10 -9.59
N GLN A 280 -35.23 -42.77 -9.59
CA GLN A 280 -34.33 -41.97 -8.72
C GLN A 280 -34.63 -42.11 -7.23
N LYS A 281 -35.77 -42.68 -6.83
CA LYS A 281 -36.11 -43.06 -5.43
C LYS A 281 -35.57 -44.42 -5.05
N GLY A 282 -34.84 -45.13 -5.93
CA GLY A 282 -34.27 -46.44 -5.72
C GLY A 282 -35.28 -47.61 -5.86
N VAL A 283 -36.47 -47.36 -6.36
CA VAL A 283 -37.47 -48.42 -6.57
C VAL A 283 -37.16 -49.20 -7.83
N VAL A 284 -36.74 -50.45 -7.67
CA VAL A 284 -36.52 -51.43 -8.75
C VAL A 284 -37.88 -52.01 -9.14
N LYS A 285 -38.17 -52.11 -10.44
CA LYS A 285 -39.35 -52.81 -11.00
C LYS A 285 -38.88 -53.91 -11.93
N ALA A 286 -39.17 -55.16 -11.59
CA ALA A 286 -38.87 -56.32 -12.41
C ALA A 286 -39.82 -56.37 -13.61
N LYS A 287 -39.33 -56.69 -14.83
CA LYS A 287 -40.11 -56.71 -16.07
C LYS A 287 -40.12 -58.10 -16.73
N LYS A 288 -38.95 -58.61 -17.07
CA LYS A 288 -38.80 -59.86 -17.81
C LYS A 288 -37.73 -60.75 -17.17
N ALA A 289 -37.92 -62.07 -17.24
CA ALA A 289 -36.94 -63.03 -16.75
C ALA A 289 -35.54 -62.78 -17.32
N GLY A 290 -34.50 -62.82 -16.47
CA GLY A 290 -33.10 -62.57 -16.82
C GLY A 290 -32.35 -61.89 -15.66
N THR A 291 -31.10 -61.50 -15.95
CA THR A 291 -30.24 -60.84 -14.93
C THR A 291 -29.78 -59.48 -15.48
N THR A 292 -29.84 -58.47 -14.61
CA THR A 292 -29.33 -57.13 -14.83
C THR A 292 -28.58 -56.60 -13.64
N ILE A 293 -27.80 -55.52 -13.83
CA ILE A 293 -27.09 -54.84 -12.75
C ILE A 293 -27.71 -53.46 -12.59
N ILE A 294 -28.08 -53.14 -11.37
CA ILE A 294 -28.48 -51.81 -10.92
C ILE A 294 -27.29 -51.15 -10.24
N THR A 295 -26.97 -49.91 -10.64
CA THR A 295 -25.83 -49.17 -10.12
C THR A 295 -26.29 -47.85 -9.54
N ALA A 296 -25.82 -47.55 -8.31
CA ALA A 296 -25.85 -46.23 -7.69
C ALA A 296 -24.50 -45.53 -7.90
N SER A 297 -24.49 -44.29 -8.30
CA SER A 297 -23.27 -43.54 -8.59
C SER A 297 -23.35 -42.13 -7.98
N GLU A 298 -22.24 -41.63 -7.47
CA GLU A 298 -22.06 -40.23 -7.01
C GLU A 298 -20.59 -39.87 -7.13
N ASP A 299 -20.30 -38.75 -7.76
CA ASP A 299 -18.97 -38.15 -7.92
C ASP A 299 -17.86 -39.16 -8.29
N GLY A 300 -18.12 -40.02 -9.29
CA GLY A 300 -17.18 -41.03 -9.79
C GLY A 300 -17.13 -42.33 -9.01
N ALA A 301 -17.70 -42.39 -7.81
CA ALA A 301 -17.87 -43.62 -7.05
C ALA A 301 -19.15 -44.36 -7.47
N SER A 302 -19.15 -45.66 -7.35
CA SER A 302 -20.33 -46.49 -7.65
C SER A 302 -20.40 -47.75 -6.79
N ALA A 303 -21.64 -48.22 -6.58
CA ALA A 303 -21.92 -49.50 -5.98
C ALA A 303 -23.05 -50.19 -6.77
N SER A 304 -22.99 -51.52 -6.88
CA SER A 304 -23.90 -52.25 -7.77
C SER A 304 -24.63 -53.38 -7.00
N CYS A 305 -25.86 -53.61 -7.46
CA CYS A 305 -26.71 -54.73 -7.01
C CYS A 305 -27.08 -55.57 -8.23
N THR A 306 -26.88 -56.90 -8.12
CA THR A 306 -27.33 -57.84 -9.16
C THR A 306 -28.81 -58.18 -8.95
N VAL A 307 -29.63 -57.92 -9.96
CA VAL A 307 -31.07 -58.23 -9.96
C VAL A 307 -31.35 -59.40 -10.88
N THR A 308 -31.84 -60.52 -10.31
CA THR A 308 -32.24 -61.66 -11.07
C THR A 308 -33.77 -61.74 -11.04
N VAL A 309 -34.39 -61.71 -12.23
CA VAL A 309 -35.85 -61.90 -12.39
C VAL A 309 -36.07 -63.34 -12.84
N THR A 310 -36.75 -64.09 -11.97
CA THR A 310 -37.06 -65.53 -12.17
C THR A 310 -38.46 -65.61 -12.71
N LYS A 311 -38.72 -66.68 -13.52
CA LYS A 311 -40.07 -67.00 -14.02
C LYS A 311 -41.06 -67.29 -12.91
#